data_c6bdb7eec5e46e945530023221852b2c
#
_entry.id   c6bdb7eec5e46e945530023221852b2c
#
_cell.length_a   1.000
_cell.length_b   1.000
_cell.length_c   1.000
_cell.angle_alpha   90.00
_cell.angle_beta   90.00
_cell.angle_gamma   90.00
#
_symmetry.space_group_name_H-M   'P 1'
#
loop_
_entity.id
_entity.type
_entity.pdbx_description
1 polymer ?
#
loop_
_entity_poly.entity_id
_entity_poly.type
_entity_poly.pdbx_seq_one_letter_code
_entity_poly.pdbx_strand_id
1 'polypeptide(L)'
;VRTSLQPVLYNFAGPRVGDPVFALAYVDRVSVSWRVVNTNDVVPTLPPPIAVVIESGRDELLFYEHIGSENEITFGTPIRSPSDIVEDHNPCNYYAPLCAEPPDPPACEALADGADGCHPPSGATPR
;
A
#
# COMPACT_ATOMS: atom_id res chain seq x y z
N VAL A 1 34.40 -6.95 -7.09
CA VAL A 1 33.29 -7.05 -8.05
C VAL A 1 32.04 -6.60 -7.30
N ARG A 2 31.57 -5.37 -7.55
CA ARG A 2 30.23 -4.93 -7.07
C ARG A 2 29.20 -5.65 -7.95
N THR A 3 28.56 -6.66 -7.43
CA THR A 3 27.31 -7.15 -7.99
C THR A 3 26.30 -6.02 -7.85
N SER A 4 25.90 -5.44 -8.96
CA SER A 4 24.81 -4.46 -9.00
C SER A 4 23.49 -5.20 -8.77
N LEU A 5 23.13 -5.39 -7.50
CA LEU A 5 21.81 -5.87 -7.16
C LEU A 5 20.79 -4.81 -7.59
N GLN A 6 19.85 -5.20 -8.42
CA GLN A 6 18.72 -4.36 -8.78
C GLN A 6 17.67 -4.52 -7.67
N PRO A 7 17.32 -3.45 -6.96
CA PRO A 7 16.28 -3.54 -5.94
C PRO A 7 14.91 -3.77 -6.58
N VAL A 8 14.11 -4.63 -5.96
CA VAL A 8 12.69 -4.81 -6.25
C VAL A 8 11.93 -4.40 -5.00
N LEU A 9 11.01 -3.47 -5.15
CA LEU A 9 10.20 -2.98 -4.03
C LEU A 9 8.75 -3.40 -4.20
N TYR A 10 8.18 -3.92 -3.11
CA TYR A 10 6.75 -4.06 -2.93
C TYR A 10 6.33 -3.26 -1.71
N ASN A 11 5.36 -2.37 -1.87
CA ASN A 11 4.72 -1.72 -0.75
C ASN A 11 3.21 -1.96 -0.77
N PHE A 12 2.62 -1.95 0.41
CA PHE A 12 1.19 -2.17 0.63
C PHE A 12 0.61 -0.91 1.26
N ALA A 13 -0.54 -0.48 0.77
CA ALA A 13 -1.21 0.70 1.30
C ALA A 13 -0.37 1.99 1.31
N GLY A 14 0.66 2.08 0.45
CA GLY A 14 1.59 3.22 0.46
C GLY A 14 0.92 4.53 0.05
N PRO A 15 1.00 5.59 0.88
CA PRO A 15 0.55 6.92 0.52
C PRO A 15 1.44 7.57 -0.56
N ARG A 16 1.09 8.76 -1.00
CA ARG A 16 2.00 9.59 -1.83
C ARG A 16 3.18 10.05 -0.97
N VAL A 17 4.39 9.90 -1.49
CA VAL A 17 5.61 10.00 -0.67
C VAL A 17 6.51 11.18 -0.99
N GLY A 18 6.30 11.86 -2.10
CA GLY A 18 7.14 12.98 -2.49
C GLY A 18 6.59 13.74 -3.67
N ASP A 19 7.31 14.77 -4.06
CA ASP A 19 7.00 15.58 -5.22
C ASP A 19 7.34 14.85 -6.55
N PRO A 20 6.95 15.40 -7.71
CA PRO A 20 7.25 14.82 -9.01
C PRO A 20 8.75 14.63 -9.28
N VAL A 21 9.60 15.50 -8.73
CA VAL A 21 11.07 15.40 -8.90
C VAL A 21 11.59 14.18 -8.14
N PHE A 22 11.10 13.98 -6.92
CA PHE A 22 11.41 12.78 -6.14
C PHE A 22 10.93 11.51 -6.84
N ALA A 23 9.69 11.50 -7.34
CA ALA A 23 9.11 10.32 -8.01
C ALA A 23 9.92 9.94 -9.24
N LEU A 24 10.33 10.89 -10.07
CA LEU A 24 11.21 10.66 -11.23
C LEU A 24 12.59 10.11 -10.82
N ALA A 25 13.22 10.73 -9.81
CA ALA A 25 14.52 10.27 -9.32
C ALA A 25 14.48 8.89 -8.68
N TYR A 26 13.33 8.50 -8.14
CA TYR A 26 13.10 7.17 -7.60
C TYR A 26 13.05 6.11 -8.71
N VAL A 27 12.29 6.34 -9.78
CA VAL A 27 12.15 5.40 -10.92
C VAL A 27 13.51 5.10 -11.56
N ASP A 28 14.38 6.09 -11.64
CA ASP A 28 15.74 5.91 -12.17
C ASP A 28 16.60 4.94 -11.33
N ARG A 29 16.29 4.78 -10.05
CA ARG A 29 17.06 3.96 -9.10
C ARG A 29 16.41 2.63 -8.78
N VAL A 30 15.07 2.58 -8.80
CA VAL A 30 14.26 1.41 -8.47
C VAL A 30 13.33 1.12 -9.64
N SER A 31 13.87 0.41 -10.63
CA SER A 31 13.16 0.13 -11.89
C SER A 31 11.97 -0.83 -11.73
N VAL A 32 11.97 -1.64 -10.68
CA VAL A 32 10.87 -2.57 -10.37
C VAL A 32 10.30 -2.21 -9.00
N SER A 33 9.14 -1.60 -9.01
CA SER A 33 8.44 -1.18 -7.80
C SER A 33 6.95 -1.35 -7.99
N TRP A 34 6.33 -2.05 -7.05
CA TRP A 34 4.90 -2.35 -7.04
C TRP A 34 4.25 -1.77 -5.79
N ARG A 35 3.09 -1.17 -5.99
CA ARG A 35 2.24 -0.64 -4.93
C ARG A 35 0.91 -1.37 -4.95
N VAL A 36 0.68 -2.21 -3.93
CA VAL A 36 -0.58 -2.94 -3.75
C VAL A 36 -1.54 -2.07 -2.95
N VAL A 37 -2.70 -1.82 -3.50
CA VAL A 37 -3.70 -0.89 -2.97
C VAL A 37 -5.05 -1.56 -2.83
N ASN A 38 -5.63 -1.50 -1.63
CA ASN A 38 -7.04 -1.83 -1.44
C ASN A 38 -7.90 -0.64 -1.87
N THR A 39 -8.86 -0.88 -2.76
CA THR A 39 -9.74 0.18 -3.28
C THR A 39 -10.62 0.85 -2.21
N ASN A 40 -10.81 0.19 -1.07
CA ASN A 40 -11.52 0.75 0.09
C ASN A 40 -10.60 1.48 1.09
N ASP A 41 -9.28 1.34 0.96
CA ASP A 41 -8.32 1.98 1.86
C ASP A 41 -8.11 3.47 1.49
N VAL A 42 -8.35 4.35 2.44
CA VAL A 42 -8.16 5.79 2.23
C VAL A 42 -6.69 6.23 2.27
N VAL A 43 -5.83 5.50 2.98
CA VAL A 43 -4.43 5.92 3.20
C VAL A 43 -3.66 6.09 1.90
N PRO A 44 -3.77 5.21 0.89
CA PRO A 44 -3.13 5.43 -0.40
C PRO A 44 -3.60 6.71 -1.12
N THR A 45 -4.76 7.25 -0.77
CA THR A 45 -5.24 8.50 -1.38
C THR A 45 -4.60 9.75 -0.79
N LEU A 46 -3.87 9.60 0.33
CA LEU A 46 -3.24 10.68 1.09
C LEU A 46 -1.73 10.80 0.80
N PRO A 47 -1.15 11.98 1.04
CA PRO A 47 -1.83 13.26 0.98
C PRO A 47 -2.49 13.48 -0.38
N PRO A 48 -3.39 14.47 -0.54
CA PRO A 48 -3.94 14.77 -1.87
C PRO A 48 -2.81 15.14 -2.85
N PRO A 49 -2.98 14.92 -4.16
CA PRO A 49 -1.91 15.20 -5.14
C PRO A 49 -1.45 16.65 -5.14
N ILE A 50 -2.31 17.55 -4.66
CA ILE A 50 -2.00 18.96 -4.46
C ILE A 50 -2.51 19.36 -3.08
N ALA A 51 -1.63 19.94 -2.27
CA ALA A 51 -1.97 20.50 -0.98
C ALA A 51 -1.49 21.95 -0.86
N VAL A 52 -2.24 22.76 -0.16
CA VAL A 52 -1.84 24.13 0.19
C VAL A 52 -1.47 24.14 1.67
N VAL A 53 -0.25 24.53 1.98
CA VAL A 53 0.21 24.75 3.35
C VAL A 53 0.29 26.23 3.59
N ILE A 54 -0.44 26.69 4.60
CA ILE A 54 -0.42 28.09 5.04
C ILE A 54 0.48 28.16 6.26
N GLU A 55 1.71 28.62 6.06
CA GLU A 55 2.66 28.77 7.15
C GLU A 55 3.18 30.20 7.20
N SER A 56 2.97 30.87 8.36
CA SER A 56 3.52 32.20 8.66
C SER A 56 3.23 33.27 7.59
N GLY A 57 2.06 33.21 6.94
CA GLY A 57 1.63 34.20 5.93
C GLY A 57 2.23 33.98 4.54
N ARG A 58 2.75 32.79 4.27
CA ARG A 58 3.11 32.31 2.92
C ARG A 58 2.30 31.09 2.59
N ASP A 59 1.57 31.16 1.50
CA ASP A 59 0.88 29.99 0.94
C ASP A 59 1.88 29.22 0.08
N GLU A 60 2.15 27.98 0.45
CA GLU A 60 2.99 27.09 -0.32
C GLU A 60 2.14 25.99 -0.95
N LEU A 61 2.34 25.81 -2.26
CA LEU A 61 1.67 24.75 -3.01
C LEU A 61 2.58 23.52 -3.05
N LEU A 62 2.13 22.44 -2.42
CA LEU A 62 2.84 21.17 -2.39
C LEU A 62 2.21 20.19 -3.36
N PHE A 63 3.06 19.46 -4.08
CA PHE A 63 2.67 18.41 -5.00
C PHE A 63 3.13 17.07 -4.46
N TYR A 64 2.26 16.06 -4.54
CA TYR A 64 2.57 14.72 -4.08
C TYR A 64 2.26 13.69 -5.15
N GLU A 65 3.20 12.78 -5.37
CA GLU A 65 3.07 11.67 -6.30
C GLU A 65 3.32 10.31 -5.62
N HIS A 66 2.77 9.28 -6.22
CA HIS A 66 3.08 7.91 -5.88
C HIS A 66 4.36 7.45 -6.56
N ILE A 67 5.01 6.48 -5.94
CA ILE A 67 6.09 5.69 -6.53
C ILE A 67 5.60 4.27 -6.82
N GLY A 68 6.16 3.65 -7.86
CA GLY A 68 5.83 2.28 -8.24
C GLY A 68 4.54 2.14 -9.04
N SER A 69 4.43 1.01 -9.72
CA SER A 69 3.24 0.63 -10.47
C SER A 69 2.14 0.17 -9.53
N GLU A 70 0.90 0.60 -9.81
CA GLU A 70 -0.25 0.23 -9.00
C GLU A 70 -0.78 -1.15 -9.35
N ASN A 71 -1.09 -1.92 -8.33
CA ASN A 71 -1.82 -3.18 -8.39
C ASN A 71 -2.99 -3.11 -7.40
N GLU A 72 -4.19 -3.05 -7.92
CA GLU A 72 -5.41 -2.89 -7.12
C GLU A 72 -5.94 -4.26 -6.66
N ILE A 73 -6.31 -4.31 -5.39
CA ILE A 73 -7.08 -5.39 -4.80
C ILE A 73 -8.31 -4.78 -4.11
N THR A 74 -9.31 -5.60 -3.81
CA THR A 74 -10.49 -5.11 -3.11
C THR A 74 -10.86 -6.07 -1.98
N PHE A 75 -10.91 -5.55 -0.78
CA PHE A 75 -11.45 -6.24 0.39
C PHE A 75 -12.11 -5.22 1.34
N GLY A 76 -12.79 -5.72 2.38
CA GLY A 76 -13.51 -4.86 3.30
C GLY A 76 -14.78 -4.26 2.70
N THR A 77 -15.19 -3.13 3.23
CA THR A 77 -16.38 -2.39 2.78
C THR A 77 -16.07 -0.92 2.63
N PRO A 78 -16.78 -0.19 1.77
CA PRO A 78 -16.63 1.26 1.70
C PRO A 78 -16.76 1.91 3.08
N ILE A 79 -15.87 2.86 3.38
CA ILE A 79 -15.74 3.52 4.67
C ILE A 79 -17.09 4.09 5.14
N ARG A 80 -17.55 3.64 6.30
CA ARG A 80 -18.76 4.12 6.98
C ARG A 80 -18.47 4.56 8.41
N SER A 81 -17.34 4.12 8.96
CA SER A 81 -16.91 4.39 10.34
C SER A 81 -15.39 4.51 10.43
N PRO A 82 -14.85 5.12 11.49
CA PRO A 82 -13.39 5.13 11.72
C PRO A 82 -12.75 3.75 11.85
N SER A 83 -13.50 2.74 12.30
CA SER A 83 -13.01 1.36 12.40
C SER A 83 -12.75 0.77 11.03
N ASP A 84 -13.55 1.09 10.02
CA ASP A 84 -13.36 0.61 8.65
C ASP A 84 -12.01 1.08 8.09
N ILE A 85 -11.59 2.32 8.41
CA ILE A 85 -10.28 2.84 8.01
C ILE A 85 -9.15 1.97 8.57
N VAL A 86 -9.25 1.58 9.84
CA VAL A 86 -8.24 0.74 10.49
C VAL A 86 -8.22 -0.65 9.88
N GLU A 87 -9.38 -1.23 9.60
CA GLU A 87 -9.51 -2.55 9.00
C GLU A 87 -9.02 -2.58 7.55
N ASP A 88 -9.42 -1.58 6.74
CA ASP A 88 -9.06 -1.49 5.33
C ASP A 88 -7.57 -1.19 5.12
N HIS A 89 -6.93 -0.55 6.11
CA HIS A 89 -5.48 -0.26 6.09
C HIS A 89 -4.64 -1.31 6.85
N ASN A 90 -5.26 -2.31 7.47
CA ASN A 90 -4.53 -3.33 8.22
C ASN A 90 -3.72 -4.22 7.28
N PRO A 91 -2.39 -4.33 7.43
CA PRO A 91 -1.54 -5.15 6.57
C PRO A 91 -1.95 -6.64 6.56
N CYS A 92 -2.51 -7.14 7.64
CA CYS A 92 -3.03 -8.51 7.70
C CYS A 92 -4.19 -8.75 6.74
N ASN A 93 -5.03 -7.74 6.54
CA ASN A 93 -6.17 -7.83 5.63
C ASN A 93 -5.73 -7.75 4.15
N TYR A 94 -4.60 -7.11 3.86
CA TYR A 94 -3.97 -7.14 2.54
C TYR A 94 -3.47 -8.55 2.18
N TYR A 95 -3.05 -9.31 3.17
CA TYR A 95 -2.49 -10.63 2.96
C TYR A 95 -3.51 -11.65 2.44
N ALA A 96 -4.72 -11.67 2.99
CA ALA A 96 -5.74 -12.67 2.67
C ALA A 96 -6.12 -12.70 1.17
N PRO A 97 -6.42 -11.58 0.48
CA PRO A 97 -6.70 -11.60 -0.95
C PRO A 97 -5.52 -12.04 -1.81
N LEU A 98 -4.30 -11.69 -1.42
CA LEU A 98 -3.09 -12.06 -2.14
C LEU A 98 -2.80 -13.55 -2.04
N CYS A 99 -3.18 -14.18 -0.93
CA CYS A 99 -3.05 -15.61 -0.72
C CYS A 99 -4.17 -16.43 -1.35
N ALA A 100 -5.29 -15.82 -1.73
CA ALA A 100 -6.41 -16.50 -2.37
C ALA A 100 -6.15 -16.79 -3.86
N GLU A 101 -5.14 -16.16 -4.47
CA GLU A 101 -4.76 -16.40 -5.85
C GLU A 101 -3.59 -17.37 -5.96
N PRO A 102 -3.66 -18.40 -6.85
CA PRO A 102 -2.57 -19.38 -6.97
C PRO A 102 -1.25 -18.70 -7.41
N PRO A 103 -0.05 -19.12 -6.91
CA PRO A 103 0.33 -20.52 -7.08
C PRO A 103 0.60 -21.33 -5.81
N ASP A 104 0.52 -20.78 -4.59
CA ASP A 104 0.91 -21.56 -3.43
C ASP A 104 0.09 -21.31 -2.15
N PRO A 105 -1.20 -21.74 -2.10
CA PRO A 105 -2.04 -21.65 -0.91
C PRO A 105 -1.42 -22.21 0.38
N PRO A 106 -0.68 -23.35 0.37
CA PRO A 106 -0.09 -23.89 1.59
C PRO A 106 0.99 -23.01 2.23
N ALA A 107 1.77 -22.27 1.41
CA ALA A 107 2.77 -21.33 1.93
C ALA A 107 2.12 -20.14 2.63
N CYS A 108 0.96 -19.71 2.14
CA CYS A 108 0.16 -18.65 2.74
C CYS A 108 -0.47 -19.07 4.07
N GLU A 109 -0.96 -20.30 4.18
CA GLU A 109 -1.48 -20.86 5.45
C GLU A 109 -0.39 -20.95 6.51
N ALA A 110 0.80 -21.42 6.13
CA ALA A 110 1.94 -21.53 7.06
C ALA A 110 2.42 -20.17 7.59
N LEU A 111 2.31 -19.10 6.79
CA LEU A 111 2.65 -17.74 7.22
C LEU A 111 1.54 -17.12 8.10
N ALA A 112 0.28 -17.45 7.86
CA ALA A 112 -0.84 -16.99 8.70
C ALA A 112 -0.75 -17.56 10.13
N ASP A 113 -0.31 -18.81 10.28
CA ASP A 113 -0.14 -19.45 11.60
C ASP A 113 1.11 -18.96 12.37
N GLY A 114 2.07 -18.32 11.69
CA GLY A 114 3.35 -17.90 12.27
C GLY A 114 3.53 -16.38 12.41
N ALA A 115 2.68 -15.57 11.82
CA ALA A 115 2.76 -14.12 11.93
C ALA A 115 2.08 -13.67 13.22
N ASP A 116 2.85 -13.39 14.26
CA ASP A 116 2.39 -12.79 15.50
C ASP A 116 1.50 -11.56 15.20
N GLY A 117 0.20 -11.72 15.33
CA GLY A 117 -0.80 -10.66 15.23
C GLY A 117 -1.68 -10.62 13.98
N CYS A 118 -1.44 -11.43 12.97
CA CYS A 118 -2.34 -11.56 11.83
C CYS A 118 -3.30 -12.73 12.01
N HIS A 119 -4.37 -12.52 12.74
CA HIS A 119 -5.49 -13.46 12.72
C HIS A 119 -6.46 -13.03 11.61
N PRO A 120 -6.85 -13.91 10.68
CA PRO A 120 -7.90 -13.59 9.74
C PRO A 120 -9.15 -13.16 10.53
N PRO A 121 -9.86 -12.12 10.11
CA PRO A 121 -11.08 -11.71 10.78
C PRO A 121 -12.01 -12.91 10.84
N SER A 122 -12.50 -13.24 12.04
CA SER A 122 -13.42 -14.35 12.28
C SER A 122 -14.68 -14.10 11.44
N GLY A 123 -14.79 -14.79 10.31
CA GLY A 123 -15.93 -14.68 9.38
C GLY A 123 -15.60 -14.49 7.91
N ALA A 124 -14.35 -14.42 7.51
CA ALA A 124 -13.97 -14.45 6.09
C ALA A 124 -14.13 -15.87 5.55
N THR A 125 -15.31 -16.21 5.06
CA THR A 125 -15.49 -17.37 4.18
C THR A 125 -14.93 -17.02 2.81
N PRO A 126 -14.01 -17.80 2.25
CA PRO A 126 -13.61 -17.65 0.86
C PRO A 126 -14.84 -17.81 -0.03
N ARG A 127 -15.04 -16.87 -0.94
CA ARG A 127 -16.05 -16.98 -1.99
C ARG A 127 -15.47 -17.68 -3.20
#